data_df10b7bc9813377f0d80e4fb2515dbfe
#
_entry.id   df10b7bc9813377f0d80e4fb2515dbfe
#
_cell.length_a   1.000
_cell.length_b   1.000
_cell.length_c   1.000
_cell.angle_alpha   90.00
_cell.angle_beta   90.00
_cell.angle_gamma   90.00
#
_symmetry.space_group_name_H-M   'P 1'
#
loop_
_entity.id
_entity.type
_entity.pdbx_description
1 polymer ?
#
loop_
_entity_poly.entity_id
_entity_poly.type
_entity_poly.pdbx_seq_one_letter_code
_entity_poly.pdbx_strand_id
1 'polypeptide(L)'
;MLAPFETDSFSSNLLEQIAPLLTRLESDYYNTKLKVTINQSIVAIAVSWSNPFHPHAKYFRIYLDDSVKESNELKNQILESLEISPFFTADRFIYALMSNQVEMIHTLKTNHYELIRETYEPEWTPNHCLNELSNSAHTNTLTYKEVLQDTHLKNQLVTLLRQNYENTHLVNPTADMTLHEWETFLLNEDPNLELSLVALDDQGVTAYITVFRSNTSVEVAWVGMREAYPSSFLLLKSLFKTQLLLFEQHGIEAIEPEIDTTDHFALGLFSFMDYSDEENFQTYRKFI
;
A
#
# COMPACT_ATOMS: atom_id res chain seq x y z
N MET A 1 -1.57 -17.81 -26.82
CA MET A 1 -2.91 -17.62 -26.20
C MET A 1 -3.13 -18.82 -25.29
N LEU A 2 -3.21 -18.59 -23.97
CA LEU A 2 -3.65 -19.64 -23.04
C LEU A 2 -5.13 -19.90 -23.33
N ALA A 3 -5.53 -21.18 -23.35
CA ALA A 3 -6.94 -21.55 -23.44
C ALA A 3 -7.73 -20.86 -22.31
N PRO A 4 -9.02 -20.51 -22.52
CA PRO A 4 -9.84 -19.93 -21.47
C PRO A 4 -9.75 -20.81 -20.23
N PHE A 5 -9.74 -20.16 -19.03
CA PHE A 5 -9.71 -20.87 -17.77
C PHE A 5 -11.06 -21.62 -17.63
N GLU A 6 -11.06 -22.91 -17.93
CA GLU A 6 -12.21 -23.76 -17.66
C GLU A 6 -12.31 -23.89 -16.12
N THR A 7 -13.31 -23.22 -15.53
CA THR A 7 -13.51 -23.18 -14.07
C THR A 7 -13.75 -24.57 -13.44
N ASP A 8 -14.20 -25.54 -14.23
CA ASP A 8 -14.50 -26.91 -13.77
C ASP A 8 -13.23 -27.71 -13.39
N SER A 9 -12.04 -27.21 -13.72
CA SER A 9 -10.76 -27.88 -13.40
C SER A 9 -10.11 -27.40 -12.11
N PHE A 10 -10.70 -26.43 -11.39
CA PHE A 10 -10.21 -25.94 -10.11
C PHE A 10 -10.86 -26.67 -8.93
N SER A 11 -10.10 -26.82 -7.85
CA SER A 11 -10.71 -27.13 -6.57
C SER A 11 -11.56 -25.97 -6.06
N SER A 12 -12.55 -26.26 -5.22
CA SER A 12 -13.44 -25.23 -4.65
C SER A 12 -12.64 -24.17 -3.85
N ASN A 13 -11.64 -24.62 -3.08
CA ASN A 13 -10.78 -23.74 -2.28
C ASN A 13 -9.92 -22.80 -3.16
N LEU A 14 -9.27 -23.32 -4.19
CA LEU A 14 -8.47 -22.51 -5.10
C LEU A 14 -9.35 -21.54 -5.90
N LEU A 15 -10.54 -22.00 -6.32
CA LEU A 15 -11.50 -21.16 -7.04
C LEU A 15 -11.96 -19.95 -6.18
N GLU A 16 -12.22 -20.16 -4.91
CA GLU A 16 -12.60 -19.11 -3.97
C GLU A 16 -11.48 -18.06 -3.86
N GLN A 17 -10.23 -18.48 -3.72
CA GLN A 17 -9.07 -17.58 -3.64
C GLN A 17 -8.89 -16.75 -4.92
N ILE A 18 -9.15 -17.30 -6.10
CA ILE A 18 -8.90 -16.62 -7.39
C ILE A 18 -10.16 -15.96 -7.98
N ALA A 19 -11.34 -16.19 -7.41
CA ALA A 19 -12.60 -15.63 -7.92
C ALA A 19 -12.53 -14.10 -8.20
N PRO A 20 -11.93 -13.26 -7.30
CA PRO A 20 -11.79 -11.84 -7.55
C PRO A 20 -10.85 -11.50 -8.72
N LEU A 21 -10.04 -12.46 -9.17
CA LEU A 21 -9.00 -12.26 -10.18
C LEU A 21 -9.40 -12.78 -11.56
N LEU A 22 -10.50 -13.52 -11.70
CA LEU A 22 -10.86 -14.22 -12.93
C LEU A 22 -10.87 -13.28 -14.15
N THR A 23 -11.50 -12.10 -14.02
CA THR A 23 -11.53 -11.10 -15.08
C THR A 23 -10.13 -10.62 -15.47
N ARG A 24 -9.24 -10.42 -14.48
CA ARG A 24 -7.83 -10.03 -14.73
C ARG A 24 -7.02 -11.17 -15.34
N LEU A 25 -7.31 -12.42 -14.96
CA LEU A 25 -6.67 -13.60 -15.53
C LEU A 25 -6.98 -13.76 -17.01
N GLU A 26 -8.16 -13.35 -17.46
CA GLU A 26 -8.58 -13.38 -18.87
C GLU A 26 -8.06 -12.19 -19.69
N SER A 27 -7.63 -11.12 -19.02
CA SER A 27 -7.09 -9.90 -19.64
C SER A 27 -5.55 -9.95 -19.79
N ASP A 28 -4.96 -8.91 -20.39
CA ASP A 28 -3.51 -8.71 -20.48
C ASP A 28 -2.91 -8.02 -19.25
N TYR A 29 -3.67 -7.91 -18.14
CA TYR A 29 -3.21 -7.28 -16.91
C TYR A 29 -1.97 -7.99 -16.34
N TYR A 30 -1.96 -9.32 -16.34
CA TYR A 30 -0.82 -10.10 -15.85
C TYR A 30 0.17 -10.40 -16.97
N ASN A 31 1.44 -10.06 -16.75
CA ASN A 31 2.55 -10.33 -17.69
C ASN A 31 2.85 -11.83 -17.79
N THR A 32 2.75 -12.55 -16.67
CA THR A 32 2.95 -14.01 -16.62
C THR A 32 1.77 -14.64 -15.88
N LYS A 33 1.31 -15.77 -16.39
CA LYS A 33 0.24 -16.59 -15.81
C LYS A 33 0.69 -18.03 -15.88
N LEU A 34 0.98 -18.63 -14.74
CA LEU A 34 1.37 -20.03 -14.62
C LEU A 34 0.24 -20.80 -13.96
N LYS A 35 -0.03 -21.99 -14.43
CA LYS A 35 -0.91 -22.97 -13.76
C LYS A 35 -0.20 -24.27 -13.58
N VAL A 36 -0.36 -24.87 -12.41
CA VAL A 36 0.14 -26.22 -12.12
C VAL A 36 -1.02 -27.18 -12.05
N THR A 37 -0.89 -28.27 -12.81
CA THR A 37 -1.94 -29.31 -12.88
C THR A 37 -1.37 -30.62 -12.36
N ILE A 38 -2.09 -31.26 -11.41
CA ILE A 38 -1.80 -32.58 -10.87
C ILE A 38 -3.07 -33.43 -11.06
N ASN A 39 -2.93 -34.60 -11.67
CA ASN A 39 -4.05 -35.54 -11.90
C ASN A 39 -5.27 -34.85 -12.57
N GLN A 40 -5.04 -34.00 -13.56
CA GLN A 40 -6.04 -33.23 -14.32
C GLN A 40 -6.73 -32.10 -13.51
N SER A 41 -6.38 -31.87 -12.25
CA SER A 41 -6.88 -30.76 -11.46
C SER A 41 -5.83 -29.65 -11.37
N ILE A 42 -6.26 -28.40 -11.50
CA ILE A 42 -5.39 -27.24 -11.26
C ILE A 42 -5.26 -27.06 -9.76
N VAL A 43 -4.02 -27.18 -9.27
CA VAL A 43 -3.68 -27.11 -7.83
C VAL A 43 -2.92 -25.85 -7.44
N ALA A 44 -2.43 -25.09 -8.42
CA ALA A 44 -1.79 -23.80 -8.17
C ALA A 44 -1.94 -22.84 -9.35
N ILE A 45 -2.02 -21.56 -9.04
CA ILE A 45 -1.88 -20.46 -9.99
C ILE A 45 -0.82 -19.49 -9.47
N ALA A 46 0.04 -19.05 -10.37
CA ALA A 46 0.95 -17.95 -10.10
C ALA A 46 0.82 -16.89 -11.20
N VAL A 47 0.76 -15.65 -10.79
CA VAL A 47 0.65 -14.50 -11.67
C VAL A 47 1.72 -13.48 -11.37
N SER A 48 2.10 -12.71 -12.39
CA SER A 48 2.97 -11.56 -12.18
C SER A 48 2.53 -10.37 -13.02
N TRP A 49 2.80 -9.18 -12.50
CA TRP A 49 2.47 -7.91 -13.15
C TRP A 49 3.54 -6.86 -12.90
N SER A 50 3.52 -5.82 -13.70
CA SER A 50 4.35 -4.62 -13.55
C SER A 50 3.48 -3.46 -13.10
N ASN A 51 4.04 -2.56 -12.31
CA ASN A 51 3.40 -1.31 -11.94
C ASN A 51 4.17 -0.16 -12.61
N PRO A 52 3.55 0.61 -13.52
CA PRO A 52 4.22 1.73 -14.16
C PRO A 52 4.72 2.80 -13.18
N PHE A 53 4.07 2.92 -12.03
CA PHE A 53 4.47 3.85 -10.97
C PHE A 53 5.74 3.38 -10.23
N HIS A 54 5.97 2.05 -10.16
CA HIS A 54 7.18 1.43 -9.60
C HIS A 54 7.82 0.50 -10.66
N PRO A 55 8.44 1.06 -11.71
CA PRO A 55 8.83 0.31 -12.91
C PRO A 55 9.98 -0.66 -12.69
N HIS A 56 10.73 -0.51 -11.60
CA HIS A 56 11.88 -1.35 -11.27
C HIS A 56 11.49 -2.70 -10.67
N ALA A 57 10.22 -2.87 -10.30
CA ALA A 57 9.73 -4.07 -9.65
C ALA A 57 8.82 -4.91 -10.55
N LYS A 58 8.97 -6.23 -10.46
CA LYS A 58 7.95 -7.18 -10.85
C LYS A 58 7.27 -7.73 -9.62
N TYR A 59 5.99 -7.51 -9.56
CA TYR A 59 5.13 -8.07 -8.52
C TYR A 59 4.64 -9.44 -8.95
N PHE A 60 4.46 -10.32 -7.99
CA PHE A 60 3.86 -11.62 -8.26
C PHE A 60 3.02 -12.10 -7.08
N ARG A 61 2.15 -13.07 -7.33
CA ARG A 61 1.35 -13.76 -6.33
C ARG A 61 1.16 -15.21 -6.68
N ILE A 62 1.15 -16.07 -5.67
CA ILE A 62 0.97 -17.53 -5.80
C ILE A 62 -0.27 -17.90 -4.99
N TYR A 63 -1.17 -18.64 -5.62
CA TYR A 63 -2.37 -19.21 -5.02
C TYR A 63 -2.24 -20.72 -5.07
N LEU A 64 -2.45 -21.38 -3.94
CA LEU A 64 -2.24 -22.82 -3.77
C LEU A 64 -3.51 -23.48 -3.23
N ASP A 65 -3.85 -24.61 -3.81
CA ASP A 65 -4.82 -25.53 -3.22
C ASP A 65 -4.29 -26.09 -1.90
N ASP A 66 -5.18 -26.33 -0.93
CA ASP A 66 -4.80 -26.86 0.37
C ASP A 66 -4.08 -28.22 0.28
N SER A 67 -4.37 -29.04 -0.74
CA SER A 67 -3.69 -30.32 -0.97
C SER A 67 -2.19 -30.21 -1.27
N VAL A 68 -1.72 -29.03 -1.70
CA VAL A 68 -0.31 -28.77 -2.07
C VAL A 68 0.29 -27.60 -1.31
N LYS A 69 -0.45 -26.97 -0.42
CA LYS A 69 -0.07 -25.77 0.33
C LYS A 69 1.26 -25.94 1.10
N GLU A 70 1.52 -27.11 1.61
CA GLU A 70 2.75 -27.43 2.36
C GLU A 70 3.90 -27.92 1.46
N SER A 71 3.68 -28.07 0.14
CA SER A 71 4.73 -28.52 -0.77
C SER A 71 5.76 -27.42 -1.06
N ASN A 72 6.86 -27.43 -0.31
CA ASN A 72 7.98 -26.50 -0.54
C ASN A 72 8.65 -26.71 -1.90
N GLU A 73 8.70 -27.96 -2.38
CA GLU A 73 9.25 -28.24 -3.71
C GLU A 73 8.43 -27.56 -4.82
N LEU A 74 7.10 -27.64 -4.75
CA LEU A 74 6.22 -26.99 -5.72
C LEU A 74 6.34 -25.47 -5.66
N LYS A 75 6.37 -24.87 -4.46
CA LYS A 75 6.57 -23.43 -4.28
C LYS A 75 7.88 -22.97 -4.91
N ASN A 76 8.98 -23.70 -4.69
CA ASN A 76 10.28 -23.40 -5.27
C ASN A 76 10.26 -23.47 -6.82
N GLN A 77 9.68 -24.52 -7.39
CA GLN A 77 9.53 -24.64 -8.84
C GLN A 77 8.71 -23.52 -9.46
N ILE A 78 7.65 -23.07 -8.76
CA ILE A 78 6.84 -21.92 -9.20
C ILE A 78 7.67 -20.63 -9.16
N LEU A 79 8.40 -20.38 -8.08
CA LEU A 79 9.27 -19.21 -7.94
C LEU A 79 10.34 -19.18 -9.05
N GLU A 80 11.07 -20.27 -9.25
CA GLU A 80 12.04 -20.39 -10.34
C GLU A 80 11.40 -20.10 -11.71
N SER A 81 10.21 -20.64 -11.97
CA SER A 81 9.50 -20.41 -13.23
C SER A 81 9.10 -18.96 -13.43
N LEU A 82 8.75 -18.26 -12.35
CA LEU A 82 8.46 -16.81 -12.39
C LEU A 82 9.75 -16.01 -12.62
N GLU A 83 10.86 -16.39 -11.99
CA GLU A 83 12.15 -15.70 -12.06
C GLU A 83 12.80 -15.77 -13.45
N ILE A 84 12.71 -16.90 -14.14
CA ILE A 84 13.30 -17.10 -15.49
C ILE A 84 12.39 -16.63 -16.63
N SER A 85 11.20 -16.12 -16.35
CA SER A 85 10.28 -15.69 -17.40
C SER A 85 10.86 -14.55 -18.24
N PRO A 86 10.91 -14.65 -19.59
CA PRO A 86 11.64 -13.74 -20.47
C PRO A 86 11.04 -12.32 -20.61
N PHE A 87 9.91 -12.05 -19.99
CA PHE A 87 9.20 -10.77 -20.11
C PHE A 87 9.65 -9.71 -19.09
N PHE A 88 10.94 -9.72 -18.69
CA PHE A 88 11.43 -8.88 -17.59
C PHE A 88 12.31 -7.72 -18.04
N THR A 89 11.88 -6.50 -17.69
CA THR A 89 12.73 -5.30 -17.67
C THR A 89 13.00 -4.82 -16.23
N ALA A 90 12.38 -5.45 -15.24
CA ALA A 90 12.58 -5.14 -13.83
C ALA A 90 13.91 -5.69 -13.30
N ASP A 91 14.49 -5.06 -12.28
CA ASP A 91 15.72 -5.49 -11.62
C ASP A 91 15.45 -6.23 -10.28
N ARG A 92 14.16 -6.32 -9.88
CA ARG A 92 13.75 -6.94 -8.63
C ARG A 92 12.37 -7.58 -8.68
N PHE A 93 12.20 -8.62 -7.87
CA PHE A 93 10.91 -9.21 -7.56
C PHE A 93 10.37 -8.67 -6.24
N ILE A 94 9.05 -8.44 -6.19
CA ILE A 94 8.35 -8.04 -4.96
C ILE A 94 7.16 -8.98 -4.72
N TYR A 95 7.07 -9.46 -3.47
CA TYR A 95 5.95 -10.26 -2.98
C TYR A 95 5.46 -9.71 -1.65
N ALA A 96 4.18 -9.35 -1.57
CA ALA A 96 3.52 -8.93 -0.34
C ALA A 96 2.51 -10.00 0.11
N LEU A 97 2.55 -10.35 1.41
CA LEU A 97 1.68 -11.36 2.00
C LEU A 97 1.43 -11.06 3.47
N MET A 98 0.36 -11.65 4.01
CA MET A 98 0.06 -11.55 5.45
C MET A 98 1.10 -12.28 6.28
N SER A 99 1.45 -11.74 7.45
CA SER A 99 2.43 -12.30 8.39
C SER A 99 2.08 -13.70 8.92
N ASN A 100 0.81 -14.07 8.88
CA ASN A 100 0.33 -15.41 9.26
C ASN A 100 0.57 -16.49 8.16
N GLN A 101 1.02 -16.12 6.96
CA GLN A 101 1.36 -17.07 5.89
C GLN A 101 2.78 -17.66 6.05
N VAL A 102 3.04 -18.25 7.20
CA VAL A 102 4.37 -18.69 7.69
C VAL A 102 5.11 -19.57 6.69
N GLU A 103 4.41 -20.51 6.03
CA GLU A 103 4.99 -21.45 5.06
C GLU A 103 5.53 -20.72 3.81
N MET A 104 4.79 -19.72 3.30
CA MET A 104 5.25 -18.94 2.15
C MET A 104 6.40 -18.01 2.55
N ILE A 105 6.34 -17.41 3.74
CA ILE A 105 7.43 -16.60 4.30
C ILE A 105 8.71 -17.44 4.39
N HIS A 106 8.63 -18.67 4.89
CA HIS A 106 9.76 -19.57 4.95
C HIS A 106 10.32 -19.86 3.55
N THR A 107 9.44 -20.14 2.58
CA THR A 107 9.82 -20.37 1.18
C THR A 107 10.53 -19.15 0.58
N LEU A 108 10.01 -17.94 0.77
CA LEU A 108 10.64 -16.71 0.29
C LEU A 108 12.04 -16.51 0.89
N LYS A 109 12.19 -16.65 2.22
CA LYS A 109 13.47 -16.52 2.91
C LYS A 109 14.49 -17.55 2.44
N THR A 110 14.08 -18.81 2.23
CA THR A 110 14.94 -19.89 1.71
C THR A 110 15.40 -19.60 0.28
N ASN A 111 14.60 -18.90 -0.52
CA ASN A 111 14.94 -18.46 -1.88
C ASN A 111 15.60 -17.07 -1.93
N HIS A 112 16.16 -16.60 -0.82
CA HIS A 112 16.92 -15.35 -0.70
C HIS A 112 16.12 -14.07 -0.92
N TYR A 113 14.80 -14.09 -0.64
CA TYR A 113 14.01 -12.89 -0.54
C TYR A 113 14.24 -12.24 0.83
N GLU A 114 14.49 -10.95 0.85
CA GLU A 114 14.67 -10.13 2.05
C GLU A 114 13.37 -9.40 2.40
N LEU A 115 13.02 -9.34 3.68
CA LEU A 115 11.94 -8.49 4.19
C LEU A 115 12.38 -7.03 4.06
N ILE A 116 11.61 -6.23 3.34
CA ILE A 116 11.92 -4.80 3.10
C ILE A 116 10.92 -3.85 3.75
N ARG A 117 9.71 -4.33 4.10
CA ARG A 117 8.66 -3.51 4.67
C ARG A 117 7.64 -4.38 5.39
N GLU A 118 7.15 -3.88 6.51
CA GLU A 118 5.93 -4.34 7.16
C GLU A 118 4.91 -3.21 7.13
N THR A 119 3.66 -3.53 6.80
CA THR A 119 2.54 -2.59 6.72
C THR A 119 1.48 -3.03 7.70
N TYR A 120 1.14 -2.17 8.65
CA TYR A 120 0.07 -2.36 9.62
C TYR A 120 -1.16 -1.56 9.18
N GLU A 121 -2.32 -2.18 9.25
CA GLU A 121 -3.62 -1.58 8.88
C GLU A 121 -4.62 -1.78 10.04
N PRO A 122 -4.37 -1.21 11.23
CA PRO A 122 -5.28 -1.31 12.35
C PRO A 122 -6.58 -0.54 12.07
N GLU A 123 -7.67 -0.96 12.71
CA GLU A 123 -8.93 -0.23 12.70
C GLU A 123 -9.15 0.48 14.03
N TRP A 124 -9.32 1.79 14.00
CA TRP A 124 -9.57 2.61 15.19
C TRP A 124 -10.83 3.47 15.03
N THR A 125 -11.40 3.94 16.14
CA THR A 125 -12.45 4.95 16.10
C THR A 125 -11.87 6.36 16.29
N PRO A 126 -12.48 7.43 15.72
CA PRO A 126 -12.05 8.80 15.94
C PRO A 126 -11.95 9.17 17.44
N ASN A 127 -12.91 8.75 18.24
CA ASN A 127 -12.94 8.99 19.69
C ASN A 127 -11.77 8.32 20.42
N HIS A 128 -11.39 7.10 20.05
CA HIS A 128 -10.24 6.42 20.63
C HIS A 128 -8.98 7.24 20.35
N CYS A 129 -8.73 7.60 19.09
CA CYS A 129 -7.57 8.42 18.72
C CYS A 129 -7.55 9.78 19.44
N LEU A 130 -8.70 10.46 19.58
CA LEU A 130 -8.79 11.73 20.27
C LEU A 130 -8.42 11.63 21.77
N ASN A 131 -8.78 10.52 22.42
CA ASN A 131 -8.47 10.28 23.84
C ASN A 131 -6.97 10.04 24.07
N GLU A 132 -6.29 9.37 23.14
CA GLU A 132 -4.86 9.08 23.24
C GLU A 132 -3.97 10.26 22.81
N LEU A 133 -4.50 11.14 21.95
CA LEU A 133 -3.76 12.34 21.53
C LEU A 133 -3.71 13.38 22.67
N SER A 134 -2.50 13.69 23.11
CA SER A 134 -2.26 14.78 24.05
C SER A 134 -2.68 16.15 23.48
N ASN A 135 -2.76 17.17 24.33
CA ASN A 135 -3.12 18.53 23.91
C ASN A 135 -2.18 19.02 22.80
N SER A 136 -2.77 19.41 21.68
CA SER A 136 -2.09 19.90 20.47
C SER A 136 -2.21 21.42 20.34
N ALA A 137 -1.24 22.04 19.71
CA ALA A 137 -1.28 23.46 19.39
C ALA A 137 -2.32 23.73 18.28
N HIS A 138 -2.83 24.96 18.23
CA HIS A 138 -3.68 25.39 17.12
C HIS A 138 -2.85 25.48 15.83
N THR A 139 -3.33 24.86 14.76
CA THR A 139 -2.65 24.83 13.45
C THR A 139 -3.53 25.53 12.41
N ASN A 140 -2.94 26.38 11.59
CA ASN A 140 -3.63 26.95 10.43
C ASN A 140 -3.81 25.84 9.39
N THR A 141 -5.05 25.48 9.09
CA THR A 141 -5.37 24.32 8.23
C THR A 141 -6.28 24.72 7.07
N LEU A 142 -6.04 24.10 5.92
CA LEU A 142 -6.94 24.10 4.77
C LEU A 142 -7.26 22.68 4.36
N THR A 143 -8.43 22.50 3.74
CA THR A 143 -8.79 21.25 3.06
C THR A 143 -8.04 21.15 1.71
N TYR A 144 -7.90 19.94 1.18
CA TYR A 144 -7.38 19.77 -0.20
C TYR A 144 -8.24 20.53 -1.21
N LYS A 145 -9.55 20.58 -1.01
CA LYS A 145 -10.48 21.32 -1.86
C LYS A 145 -10.12 22.81 -1.96
N GLU A 146 -9.74 23.44 -0.84
CA GLU A 146 -9.30 24.84 -0.80
C GLU A 146 -7.92 25.02 -1.41
N VAL A 147 -6.96 24.14 -1.06
CA VAL A 147 -5.60 24.17 -1.58
C VAL A 147 -5.57 24.02 -3.11
N LEU A 148 -6.39 23.15 -3.68
CA LEU A 148 -6.42 22.94 -5.14
C LEU A 148 -6.99 24.13 -5.93
N GLN A 149 -7.66 25.10 -5.27
CA GLN A 149 -8.13 26.33 -5.90
C GLN A 149 -7.00 27.38 -6.01
N ASP A 150 -5.93 27.26 -5.23
CA ASP A 150 -4.77 28.14 -5.28
C ASP A 150 -3.61 27.42 -5.97
N THR A 151 -3.23 27.87 -7.16
CA THR A 151 -2.15 27.24 -7.96
C THR A 151 -0.82 27.18 -7.22
N HIS A 152 -0.50 28.18 -6.37
CA HIS A 152 0.76 28.21 -5.62
C HIS A 152 0.76 27.15 -4.52
N LEU A 153 -0.29 27.10 -3.70
CA LEU A 153 -0.45 26.11 -2.63
C LEU A 153 -0.54 24.69 -3.21
N LYS A 154 -1.27 24.51 -4.31
CA LYS A 154 -1.36 23.23 -5.02
C LYS A 154 0.03 22.71 -5.42
N ASN A 155 0.83 23.57 -6.07
CA ASN A 155 2.18 23.19 -6.49
C ASN A 155 3.08 22.85 -5.28
N GLN A 156 2.94 23.56 -4.16
CA GLN A 156 3.67 23.26 -2.93
C GLN A 156 3.23 21.90 -2.36
N LEU A 157 1.93 21.62 -2.30
CA LEU A 157 1.40 20.34 -1.81
C LEU A 157 1.93 19.17 -2.66
N VAL A 158 1.78 19.24 -3.99
CA VAL A 158 2.22 18.18 -4.90
C VAL A 158 3.74 17.98 -4.83
N THR A 159 4.51 19.07 -4.71
CA THR A 159 5.97 18.99 -4.54
C THR A 159 6.34 18.28 -3.23
N LEU A 160 5.69 18.65 -2.13
CA LEU A 160 5.95 18.08 -0.82
C LEU A 160 5.55 16.60 -0.78
N LEU A 161 4.38 16.25 -1.33
CA LEU A 161 3.90 14.89 -1.44
C LEU A 161 4.88 14.02 -2.24
N ARG A 162 5.31 14.48 -3.41
CA ARG A 162 6.32 13.81 -4.23
C ARG A 162 7.59 13.52 -3.43
N GLN A 163 8.17 14.56 -2.80
CA GLN A 163 9.41 14.43 -2.05
C GLN A 163 9.31 13.43 -0.91
N ASN A 164 8.22 13.48 -0.16
CA ASN A 164 8.00 12.56 0.96
C ASN A 164 7.79 11.13 0.48
N TYR A 165 6.97 10.94 -0.57
CA TYR A 165 6.73 9.62 -1.13
C TYR A 165 8.02 8.99 -1.69
N GLU A 166 8.80 9.74 -2.48
CA GLU A 166 10.09 9.27 -3.00
C GLU A 166 11.05 8.88 -1.86
N ASN A 167 11.08 9.66 -0.76
CA ASN A 167 11.94 9.40 0.40
C ASN A 167 11.54 8.18 1.23
N THR A 168 10.26 7.85 1.27
CA THR A 168 9.75 6.67 2.02
C THR A 168 9.76 5.39 1.20
N HIS A 169 9.92 5.49 -0.13
CA HIS A 169 9.88 4.35 -1.07
C HIS A 169 11.25 3.98 -1.67
N LEU A 170 12.36 4.28 -0.99
CA LEU A 170 13.73 3.99 -1.48
C LEU A 170 13.98 2.50 -1.75
N VAL A 171 13.30 1.60 -1.05
CA VAL A 171 13.41 0.15 -1.25
C VAL A 171 12.74 -0.33 -2.53
N ASN A 172 11.78 0.44 -3.05
CA ASN A 172 11.07 0.22 -4.31
C ASN A 172 10.75 1.57 -4.97
N PRO A 173 11.72 2.22 -5.63
CA PRO A 173 11.59 3.58 -6.13
C PRO A 173 10.47 3.75 -7.16
N THR A 174 9.91 4.96 -7.19
CA THR A 174 8.95 5.38 -8.21
C THR A 174 9.61 5.62 -9.56
N ALA A 175 8.80 5.72 -10.61
CA ALA A 175 9.20 6.28 -11.88
C ALA A 175 9.66 7.73 -11.73
N ASP A 176 10.56 8.17 -12.60
CA ASP A 176 10.88 9.59 -12.72
C ASP A 176 9.72 10.33 -13.41
N MET A 177 8.94 11.06 -12.61
CA MET A 177 7.74 11.76 -13.05
C MET A 177 7.86 13.26 -12.86
N THR A 178 7.27 14.01 -13.80
CA THR A 178 7.11 15.46 -13.69
C THR A 178 6.11 15.82 -12.58
N LEU A 179 6.13 17.09 -12.13
CA LEU A 179 5.16 17.56 -11.14
C LEU A 179 3.70 17.44 -11.63
N HIS A 180 3.46 17.61 -12.92
CA HIS A 180 2.13 17.44 -13.51
C HIS A 180 1.66 15.99 -13.51
N GLU A 181 2.54 15.02 -13.74
CA GLU A 181 2.22 13.60 -13.64
C GLU A 181 1.93 13.21 -12.19
N TRP A 182 2.67 13.77 -11.22
CA TRP A 182 2.37 13.61 -9.79
C TRP A 182 1.02 14.21 -9.39
N GLU A 183 0.67 15.40 -9.90
CA GLU A 183 -0.66 16.00 -9.70
C GLU A 183 -1.75 15.09 -10.25
N THR A 184 -1.55 14.58 -11.46
CA THR A 184 -2.49 13.66 -12.11
C THR A 184 -2.62 12.35 -11.33
N PHE A 185 -1.51 11.81 -10.84
CA PHE A 185 -1.50 10.61 -10.00
C PHE A 185 -2.30 10.83 -8.71
N LEU A 186 -1.98 11.89 -7.96
CA LEU A 186 -2.70 12.24 -6.73
C LEU A 186 -4.22 12.33 -6.94
N LEU A 187 -4.67 12.99 -8.01
CA LEU A 187 -6.10 13.18 -8.26
C LEU A 187 -6.78 11.90 -8.78
N ASN A 188 -6.06 11.04 -9.49
CA ASN A 188 -6.62 9.77 -9.99
C ASN A 188 -6.79 8.71 -8.89
N GLU A 189 -6.07 8.82 -7.78
CA GLU A 189 -6.30 7.98 -6.59
C GLU A 189 -7.59 8.37 -5.84
N ASP A 190 -8.29 9.43 -6.29
CA ASP A 190 -9.58 9.90 -5.76
C ASP A 190 -9.56 10.20 -4.25
N PRO A 191 -8.62 11.02 -3.75
CA PRO A 191 -8.58 11.39 -2.34
C PRO A 191 -9.84 12.16 -1.94
N ASN A 192 -10.28 12.00 -0.71
CA ASN A 192 -11.39 12.81 -0.21
C ASN A 192 -10.92 14.25 0.04
N LEU A 193 -11.29 15.16 -0.86
CA LEU A 193 -10.80 16.54 -0.87
C LEU A 193 -11.32 17.39 0.30
N GLU A 194 -12.40 16.99 0.95
CA GLU A 194 -12.97 17.71 2.10
C GLU A 194 -12.42 17.23 3.43
N LEU A 195 -12.00 15.95 3.49
CA LEU A 195 -11.47 15.34 4.71
C LEU A 195 -9.92 15.28 4.73
N SER A 196 -9.25 15.39 3.57
CA SER A 196 -7.80 15.55 3.51
C SER A 196 -7.39 16.96 3.89
N LEU A 197 -6.40 17.10 4.78
CA LEU A 197 -6.01 18.38 5.35
C LEU A 197 -4.54 18.72 5.07
N VAL A 198 -4.29 20.03 5.01
CA VAL A 198 -2.96 20.65 4.89
C VAL A 198 -2.75 21.60 6.04
N ALA A 199 -1.58 21.59 6.65
CA ALA A 199 -1.11 22.62 7.58
C ALA A 199 -0.29 23.67 6.84
N LEU A 200 -0.47 24.93 7.20
CA LEU A 200 0.23 26.09 6.63
C LEU A 200 1.06 26.81 7.70
N ASP A 201 2.21 27.31 7.27
CA ASP A 201 3.01 28.32 7.98
C ASP A 201 3.27 29.55 7.07
N ASP A 202 4.14 30.46 7.50
CA ASP A 202 4.48 31.67 6.73
C ASP A 202 5.15 31.38 5.37
N GLN A 203 5.65 30.16 5.16
CA GLN A 203 6.27 29.73 3.90
C GLN A 203 5.30 28.95 3.00
N GLY A 204 4.07 28.66 3.47
CA GLY A 204 3.04 27.91 2.76
C GLY A 204 2.83 26.50 3.32
N VAL A 205 2.67 25.50 2.45
CA VAL A 205 2.38 24.11 2.86
C VAL A 205 3.54 23.53 3.66
N THR A 206 3.26 23.11 4.90
CA THR A 206 4.26 22.54 5.81
C THR A 206 4.02 21.08 6.19
N ALA A 207 2.75 20.63 6.20
CA ALA A 207 2.40 19.23 6.43
C ALA A 207 1.07 18.89 5.72
N TYR A 208 0.84 17.60 5.50
CA TYR A 208 -0.41 17.11 4.91
C TYR A 208 -0.79 15.73 5.47
N ILE A 209 -2.09 15.44 5.44
CA ILE A 209 -2.66 14.12 5.69
C ILE A 209 -3.74 13.88 4.64
N THR A 210 -3.51 12.86 3.79
CA THR A 210 -4.42 12.44 2.73
C THR A 210 -5.26 11.29 3.21
N VAL A 211 -6.56 11.36 2.97
CA VAL A 211 -7.49 10.28 3.29
C VAL A 211 -8.34 9.90 2.09
N PHE A 212 -8.69 8.62 2.06
CA PHE A 212 -9.65 8.04 1.12
C PHE A 212 -10.88 7.60 1.91
N ARG A 213 -12.08 7.81 1.37
CA ARG A 213 -13.32 7.51 2.10
C ARG A 213 -14.05 6.32 1.50
N SER A 214 -14.46 5.38 2.37
CA SER A 214 -15.35 4.28 2.04
C SER A 214 -16.54 4.26 3.01
N ASN A 215 -17.72 4.74 2.55
CA ASN A 215 -18.94 4.81 3.38
C ASN A 215 -18.72 5.55 4.71
N THR A 216 -18.65 4.81 5.84
CA THR A 216 -18.45 5.34 7.19
C THR A 216 -17.01 5.16 7.69
N SER A 217 -16.09 4.65 6.87
CA SER A 217 -14.66 4.55 7.19
C SER A 217 -13.81 5.50 6.35
N VAL A 218 -12.58 5.75 6.83
CA VAL A 218 -11.54 6.47 6.09
C VAL A 218 -10.22 5.72 6.22
N GLU A 219 -9.56 5.53 5.09
CA GLU A 219 -8.16 5.12 5.03
C GLU A 219 -7.28 6.37 5.14
N VAL A 220 -6.29 6.35 6.04
CA VAL A 220 -5.26 7.39 6.16
C VAL A 220 -3.97 6.84 5.55
N ALA A 221 -3.74 7.12 4.26
CA ALA A 221 -2.67 6.48 3.51
C ALA A 221 -1.41 7.34 3.38
N TRP A 222 -1.54 8.63 3.04
CA TRP A 222 -0.36 9.46 2.79
C TRP A 222 -0.28 10.59 3.80
N VAL A 223 0.81 10.57 4.56
CA VAL A 223 1.12 11.61 5.54
C VAL A 223 2.52 12.15 5.28
N GLY A 224 2.74 13.42 5.58
CA GLY A 224 4.06 14.00 5.41
C GLY A 224 4.18 15.43 5.87
N MET A 225 5.44 15.87 5.97
CA MET A 225 5.77 17.24 6.33
C MET A 225 7.07 17.68 5.69
N ARG A 226 7.30 19.01 5.68
CA ARG A 226 8.50 19.62 5.09
C ARG A 226 9.76 19.25 5.85
N GLU A 227 9.70 19.19 7.16
CA GLU A 227 10.84 18.95 8.04
C GLU A 227 10.50 17.93 9.12
N ALA A 228 11.20 16.80 9.12
CA ALA A 228 10.98 15.69 10.03
C ALA A 228 11.92 15.75 11.25
N TYR A 229 11.66 16.66 12.19
CA TYR A 229 12.31 16.65 13.52
C TYR A 229 11.39 16.02 14.57
N PRO A 230 11.92 15.45 15.67
CA PRO A 230 11.06 14.89 16.72
C PRO A 230 9.98 15.85 17.25
N SER A 231 10.29 17.14 17.32
CA SER A 231 9.31 18.18 17.75
C SER A 231 8.29 18.54 16.68
N SER A 232 8.58 18.33 15.39
CA SER A 232 7.66 18.67 14.29
C SER A 232 6.53 17.65 14.14
N PHE A 233 6.68 16.41 14.66
CA PHE A 233 5.57 15.46 14.73
C PHE A 233 4.39 15.95 15.58
N LEU A 234 4.61 16.93 16.50
CA LEU A 234 3.52 17.60 17.17
C LEU A 234 2.62 18.37 16.20
N LEU A 235 3.17 18.90 15.09
CA LEU A 235 2.39 19.53 14.03
C LEU A 235 1.49 18.52 13.31
N LEU A 236 2.04 17.36 12.90
CA LEU A 236 1.23 16.30 12.28
C LEU A 236 0.13 15.79 13.23
N LYS A 237 0.46 15.58 14.51
CA LYS A 237 -0.52 15.19 15.52
C LYS A 237 -1.60 16.27 15.73
N SER A 238 -1.23 17.55 15.66
CA SER A 238 -2.20 18.65 15.72
C SER A 238 -3.11 18.70 14.50
N LEU A 239 -2.54 18.49 13.30
CA LEU A 239 -3.29 18.39 12.06
C LEU A 239 -4.27 17.20 12.09
N PHE A 240 -3.78 16.04 12.53
CA PHE A 240 -4.60 14.83 12.68
C PHE A 240 -5.73 15.02 13.68
N LYS A 241 -5.48 15.71 14.82
CA LYS A 241 -6.53 16.03 15.78
C LYS A 241 -7.63 16.89 15.17
N THR A 242 -7.28 17.89 14.35
CA THR A 242 -8.25 18.70 13.62
C THR A 242 -9.06 17.82 12.64
N GLN A 243 -8.39 16.89 11.98
CA GLN A 243 -9.00 15.95 11.05
C GLN A 243 -9.95 14.96 11.75
N LEU A 244 -9.59 14.47 12.95
CA LEU A 244 -10.46 13.61 13.76
C LEU A 244 -11.77 14.29 14.13
N LEU A 245 -11.72 15.57 14.52
CA LEU A 245 -12.92 16.36 14.80
C LEU A 245 -13.80 16.55 13.55
N LEU A 246 -13.17 16.68 12.39
CA LEU A 246 -13.86 16.73 11.10
C LEU A 246 -14.51 15.39 10.77
N PHE A 247 -13.83 14.27 11.05
CA PHE A 247 -14.37 12.92 10.88
C PHE A 247 -15.65 12.71 11.69
N GLU A 248 -15.65 13.11 12.97
CA GLU A 248 -16.86 13.04 13.80
C GLU A 248 -18.03 13.84 13.20
N GLN A 249 -17.76 15.06 12.71
CA GLN A 249 -18.79 15.90 12.07
C GLN A 249 -19.36 15.26 10.80
N HIS A 250 -18.58 14.46 10.08
CA HIS A 250 -18.97 13.79 8.86
C HIS A 250 -19.48 12.34 9.07
N GLY A 251 -19.66 11.92 10.32
CA GLY A 251 -20.18 10.60 10.67
C GLY A 251 -19.24 9.44 10.30
N ILE A 252 -17.93 9.68 10.36
CA ILE A 252 -16.92 8.63 10.19
C ILE A 252 -16.84 7.81 11.50
N GLU A 253 -17.00 6.51 11.36
CA GLU A 253 -17.03 5.54 12.46
C GLU A 253 -15.70 4.82 12.65
N ALA A 254 -14.95 4.59 11.55
CA ALA A 254 -13.69 3.89 11.55
C ALA A 254 -12.58 4.64 10.80
N ILE A 255 -11.37 4.50 11.29
CA ILE A 255 -10.13 5.00 10.71
C ILE A 255 -9.21 3.81 10.49
N GLU A 256 -8.75 3.65 9.25
CA GLU A 256 -7.87 2.57 8.79
C GLU A 256 -6.54 3.18 8.32
N PRO A 257 -5.57 3.44 9.20
CA PRO A 257 -4.28 3.99 8.78
C PRO A 257 -3.41 2.93 8.13
N GLU A 258 -2.73 3.28 7.05
CA GLU A 258 -1.63 2.51 6.48
C GLU A 258 -0.31 2.93 7.16
N ILE A 259 0.30 2.03 7.94
CA ILE A 259 1.52 2.32 8.71
C ILE A 259 2.65 1.42 8.22
N ASP A 260 3.43 1.95 7.29
CA ASP A 260 4.60 1.28 6.73
C ASP A 260 5.83 1.50 7.61
N THR A 261 6.60 0.44 7.86
CA THR A 261 7.88 0.54 8.60
C THR A 261 8.95 1.34 7.86
N THR A 262 8.77 1.62 6.58
CA THR A 262 9.64 2.51 5.79
C THR A 262 9.16 3.96 5.78
N ASP A 263 7.94 4.25 6.26
CA ASP A 263 7.38 5.59 6.33
C ASP A 263 7.54 6.19 7.74
N HIS A 264 8.61 6.95 7.93
CA HIS A 264 8.89 7.62 9.19
C HIS A 264 7.85 8.69 9.55
N PHE A 265 7.07 9.21 8.60
CA PHE A 265 6.00 10.17 8.88
C PHE A 265 4.79 9.45 9.49
N ALA A 266 4.36 8.34 8.90
CA ALA A 266 3.29 7.50 9.45
C ALA A 266 3.67 6.97 10.84
N LEU A 267 4.89 6.40 10.99
CA LEU A 267 5.42 5.93 12.27
C LEU A 267 5.43 7.04 13.33
N GLY A 268 5.87 8.25 12.97
CA GLY A 268 5.90 9.40 13.88
C GLY A 268 4.51 9.91 14.26
N LEU A 269 3.60 9.98 13.28
CA LEU A 269 2.22 10.40 13.51
C LEU A 269 1.52 9.42 14.47
N PHE A 270 1.51 8.13 14.16
CA PHE A 270 0.76 7.11 14.89
C PHE A 270 1.49 6.53 16.12
N SER A 271 2.66 7.09 16.49
CA SER A 271 3.42 6.66 17.66
C SER A 271 2.69 6.79 19.01
N PHE A 272 1.50 7.35 19.05
CA PHE A 272 0.65 7.45 20.25
C PHE A 272 -0.32 6.27 20.40
N MET A 273 -0.42 5.41 19.39
CA MET A 273 -1.25 4.20 19.39
C MET A 273 -0.35 2.95 19.46
N ASP A 274 -0.85 1.89 20.06
CA ASP A 274 -0.23 0.56 19.99
C ASP A 274 -0.92 -0.27 18.93
N TYR A 275 -0.13 -0.79 17.99
CA TYR A 275 -0.56 -1.66 16.90
C TYR A 275 0.42 -2.82 16.65
N SER A 276 1.37 -3.02 17.56
CA SER A 276 2.44 -4.01 17.38
C SER A 276 1.95 -5.45 17.37
N ASP A 277 0.80 -5.72 17.99
CA ASP A 277 0.18 -7.06 18.06
C ASP A 277 -0.76 -7.35 16.87
N GLU A 278 -0.98 -6.38 15.98
CA GLU A 278 -1.84 -6.57 14.79
C GLU A 278 -1.16 -7.46 13.74
N GLU A 279 -1.98 -8.26 13.05
CA GLU A 279 -1.50 -8.93 11.84
C GLU A 279 -1.11 -7.87 10.81
N ASN A 280 0.03 -8.07 10.15
CA ASN A 280 0.56 -7.11 9.18
C ASN A 280 0.82 -7.76 7.82
N PHE A 281 0.94 -6.93 6.80
CA PHE A 281 1.51 -7.34 5.52
C PHE A 281 3.03 -7.26 5.59
N GLN A 282 3.68 -8.30 5.09
CA GLN A 282 5.13 -8.35 4.93
C GLN A 282 5.50 -8.30 3.46
N THR A 283 6.30 -7.33 3.07
CA THR A 283 6.78 -7.18 1.70
C THR A 283 8.20 -7.68 1.59
N TYR A 284 8.41 -8.65 0.72
CA TYR A 284 9.69 -9.28 0.45
C TYR A 284 10.21 -8.89 -0.93
N ARG A 285 11.54 -8.72 -1.03
CA ARG A 285 12.24 -8.38 -2.27
C ARG A 285 13.37 -9.36 -2.53
N LYS A 286 13.60 -9.64 -3.83
CA LYS A 286 14.81 -10.29 -4.33
C LYS A 286 15.30 -9.55 -5.58
N PHE A 287 16.59 -9.23 -5.64
CA PHE A 287 17.20 -8.72 -6.88
C PHE A 287 17.42 -9.85 -7.87
N ILE A 288 17.30 -9.53 -9.17
CA ILE A 288 17.46 -10.47 -10.29
C ILE A 288 18.91 -10.54 -10.71
#